data_3f71975e588ac05f5b85168778d25566
#
_entry.id   3f71975e588ac05f5b85168778d25566
#
_cell.length_a   1.000
_cell.length_b   1.000
_cell.length_c   1.000
_cell.angle_alpha   90.00
_cell.angle_beta   90.00
_cell.angle_gamma   90.00
#
_symmetry.space_group_name_H-M   'P 1'
#
loop_
_entity.id
_entity.type
_entity.pdbx_description
1 polymer ?
#
loop_
_entity_poly.entity_id
_entity_poly.type
_entity_poly.pdbx_seq_one_letter_code
_entity_poly.pdbx_strand_id
1 'polypeptide(L)'
;MPSFESLLIAALLLGAFLGGLGLFAALRRAPGSPAIQAVGRGDFEAALAAARTGRGAGRDELFAAAVAAKHRLRLDEARKLLARILAADPSDGEAWLESGLAAAYAGDLAEAERALGEAAARRSDLAESITLHRAWLELRKGDLRNARHLFDDVETSLENKLRTDIGSGEPLFAEWFLQAAELWAALGDTERAEWALREGRASIPGSRLPEVLGG
;
A
#
# COMPACT_ATOMS: atom_id res chain seq x y z
N MET A 1 -13.65 13.82 35.05
CA MET A 1 -13.36 14.55 33.80
C MET A 1 -12.06 13.97 33.23
N PRO A 2 -11.99 13.56 31.98
CA PRO A 2 -10.74 13.08 31.39
C PRO A 2 -9.69 14.20 31.40
N SER A 3 -8.43 13.85 31.66
CA SER A 3 -7.35 14.83 31.66
C SER A 3 -7.09 15.35 30.25
N PHE A 4 -6.52 16.56 30.14
CA PHE A 4 -6.15 17.14 28.83
C PHE A 4 -5.22 16.20 28.02
N GLU A 5 -4.33 15.47 28.71
CA GLU A 5 -3.47 14.45 28.09
C GLU A 5 -4.26 13.27 27.50
N SER A 6 -5.32 12.81 28.21
CA SER A 6 -6.20 11.74 27.68
C SER A 6 -6.96 12.17 26.43
N LEU A 7 -7.36 13.45 26.36
CA LEU A 7 -8.02 14.02 25.18
C LEU A 7 -7.03 14.21 24.01
N LEU A 8 -5.78 14.58 24.29
CA LEU A 8 -4.73 14.73 23.29
C LEU A 8 -4.34 13.37 22.68
N ILE A 9 -4.19 12.35 23.52
CA ILE A 9 -3.91 10.97 23.09
C ILE A 9 -5.08 10.42 22.25
N ALA A 10 -6.32 10.65 22.68
CA ALA A 10 -7.51 10.24 21.93
C ALA A 10 -7.60 10.97 20.58
N ALA A 11 -7.24 12.25 20.51
CA ALA A 11 -7.22 13.02 19.27
C ALA A 11 -6.10 12.58 18.32
N LEU A 12 -4.92 12.21 18.85
CA LEU A 12 -3.81 11.65 18.07
C LEU A 12 -4.12 10.24 17.55
N LEU A 13 -4.77 9.40 18.37
CA LEU A 13 -5.24 8.08 17.95
C LEU A 13 -6.37 8.18 16.91
N LEU A 14 -7.27 9.15 17.04
CA LEU A 14 -8.31 9.41 16.04
C LEU A 14 -7.73 9.96 14.73
N GLY A 15 -6.69 10.78 14.80
CA GLY A 15 -5.95 11.29 13.63
C GLY A 15 -5.22 10.18 12.87
N ALA A 16 -4.57 9.26 13.59
CA ALA A 16 -3.92 8.08 13.00
C ALA A 16 -4.93 7.09 12.38
N PHE A 17 -6.11 6.96 13.01
CA PHE A 17 -7.22 6.15 12.47
C PHE A 17 -7.78 6.74 11.16
N LEU A 18 -7.78 8.07 11.00
CA LEU A 18 -8.24 8.74 9.78
C LEU A 18 -7.21 8.71 8.65
N GLY A 19 -5.92 8.54 8.93
CA GLY A 19 -4.86 8.50 7.93
C GLY A 19 -4.86 7.23 7.07
N GLY A 20 -5.13 6.07 7.67
CA GLY A 20 -5.32 4.81 6.92
C GLY A 20 -6.61 4.79 6.08
N LEU A 21 -7.61 5.60 6.47
CA LEU A 21 -8.86 5.78 5.74
C LEU A 21 -8.73 6.69 4.50
N GLY A 22 -7.63 7.44 4.35
CA GLY A 22 -7.49 8.44 3.28
C GLY A 22 -7.50 7.84 1.87
N LEU A 23 -6.74 6.76 1.66
CA LEU A 23 -6.70 6.08 0.37
C LEU A 23 -8.00 5.32 0.10
N PHE A 24 -8.58 4.71 1.14
CA PHE A 24 -9.88 4.05 1.05
C PHE A 24 -11.04 5.06 0.89
N ALA A 25 -10.94 6.23 1.52
CA ALA A 25 -11.89 7.30 1.31
C ALA A 25 -11.81 7.88 -0.11
N ALA A 26 -10.63 7.89 -0.75
CA ALA A 26 -10.51 8.25 -2.17
C ALA A 26 -11.19 7.20 -3.06
N LEU A 27 -10.98 5.92 -2.80
CA LEU A 27 -11.68 4.83 -3.49
C LEU A 27 -13.20 4.80 -3.20
N ARG A 28 -13.64 5.24 -2.01
CA ARG A 28 -15.07 5.36 -1.66
C ARG A 28 -15.73 6.67 -2.11
N ARG A 29 -14.97 7.75 -2.35
CA ARG A 29 -15.52 9.07 -2.74
C ARG A 29 -16.04 9.14 -4.16
N ALA A 30 -15.72 8.16 -5.00
CA ALA A 30 -16.31 8.03 -6.33
C ALA A 30 -17.22 6.78 -6.40
N PRO A 31 -18.42 6.79 -5.78
CA PRO A 31 -19.30 5.61 -5.69
C PRO A 31 -19.90 5.19 -7.04
N GLY A 32 -19.20 5.36 -8.12
CA GLY A 32 -19.67 5.06 -9.46
C GLY A 32 -18.63 4.55 -10.44
N SER A 33 -17.31 4.66 -10.15
CA SER A 33 -16.32 4.17 -11.10
C SER A 33 -16.26 2.64 -11.14
N PRO A 34 -16.56 2.00 -12.30
CA PRO A 34 -16.49 0.55 -12.44
C PRO A 34 -15.10 -0.02 -12.12
N ALA A 35 -14.04 0.75 -12.41
CA ALA A 35 -12.66 0.36 -12.13
C ALA A 35 -12.38 0.25 -10.62
N ILE A 36 -12.82 1.25 -9.84
CA ILE A 36 -12.68 1.26 -8.38
C ILE A 36 -13.44 0.08 -7.75
N GLN A 37 -14.69 -0.13 -8.17
CA GLN A 37 -15.50 -1.24 -7.67
C GLN A 37 -14.88 -2.60 -8.00
N ALA A 38 -14.26 -2.75 -9.17
CA ALA A 38 -13.59 -3.97 -9.58
C ALA A 38 -12.35 -4.24 -8.72
N VAL A 39 -11.51 -3.23 -8.45
CA VAL A 39 -10.37 -3.34 -7.53
C VAL A 39 -10.83 -3.78 -6.14
N GLY A 40 -11.87 -3.14 -5.58
CA GLY A 40 -12.41 -3.49 -4.27
C GLY A 40 -12.95 -4.93 -4.15
N ARG A 41 -13.26 -5.57 -5.29
CA ARG A 41 -13.66 -6.98 -5.34
C ARG A 41 -12.51 -7.93 -5.69
N GLY A 42 -11.29 -7.43 -5.90
CA GLY A 42 -10.16 -8.21 -6.39
C GLY A 42 -10.26 -8.60 -7.88
N ASP A 43 -11.20 -8.02 -8.62
CA ASP A 43 -11.35 -8.24 -10.07
C ASP A 43 -10.47 -7.27 -10.87
N PHE A 44 -9.16 -7.54 -10.82
CA PHE A 44 -8.16 -6.66 -11.42
C PHE A 44 -8.23 -6.61 -12.94
N GLU A 45 -8.67 -7.68 -13.61
CA GLU A 45 -8.84 -7.66 -15.07
C GLU A 45 -10.02 -6.76 -15.48
N ALA A 46 -11.13 -6.80 -14.74
CA ALA A 46 -12.26 -5.89 -14.98
C ALA A 46 -11.87 -4.43 -14.73
N ALA A 47 -11.07 -4.14 -13.70
CA ALA A 47 -10.56 -2.80 -13.43
C ALA A 47 -9.69 -2.27 -14.59
N LEU A 48 -8.79 -3.09 -15.11
CA LEU A 48 -7.96 -2.75 -16.27
C LEU A 48 -8.79 -2.54 -17.53
N ALA A 49 -9.79 -3.38 -17.78
CA ALA A 49 -10.68 -3.25 -18.92
C ALA A 49 -11.50 -1.96 -18.86
N ALA A 50 -12.04 -1.60 -17.69
CA ALA A 50 -12.82 -0.40 -17.50
C ALA A 50 -12.00 0.88 -17.82
N ALA A 51 -10.75 0.94 -17.37
CA ALA A 51 -9.87 2.08 -17.64
C ALA A 51 -9.46 2.20 -19.13
N ARG A 52 -9.37 1.08 -19.85
CA ARG A 52 -9.02 1.08 -21.29
C ARG A 52 -10.16 1.56 -22.17
N THR A 53 -11.41 1.30 -21.78
CA THR A 53 -12.62 1.66 -22.56
C THR A 53 -13.06 3.10 -22.32
N GLY A 54 -12.65 3.73 -21.22
CA GLY A 54 -12.98 5.11 -20.85
C GLY A 54 -12.20 6.13 -21.68
N ARG A 55 -12.85 6.78 -22.68
CA ARG A 55 -12.27 7.99 -23.30
C ARG A 55 -12.24 9.10 -22.25
N GLY A 56 -11.02 9.49 -21.80
CA GLY A 56 -10.85 10.52 -20.77
C GLY A 56 -10.97 9.99 -19.36
N ALA A 57 -10.40 8.80 -19.09
CA ALA A 57 -10.31 8.26 -17.73
C ALA A 57 -9.77 9.31 -16.77
N GLY A 58 -10.51 9.63 -15.74
CA GLY A 58 -10.14 10.56 -14.69
C GLY A 58 -9.01 9.98 -13.81
N ARG A 59 -8.55 10.79 -12.84
CA ARG A 59 -7.49 10.40 -11.89
C ARG A 59 -7.79 9.06 -11.23
N ASP A 60 -9.02 8.88 -10.76
CA ASP A 60 -9.41 7.71 -9.96
C ASP A 60 -9.48 6.42 -10.79
N GLU A 61 -9.94 6.50 -12.06
CA GLU A 61 -9.90 5.36 -12.97
C GLU A 61 -8.47 4.95 -13.31
N LEU A 62 -7.60 5.94 -13.57
CA LEU A 62 -6.18 5.67 -13.84
C LEU A 62 -5.50 5.06 -12.64
N PHE A 63 -5.80 5.55 -11.43
CA PHE A 63 -5.26 5.05 -10.18
C PHE A 63 -5.71 3.61 -9.91
N ALA A 64 -7.02 3.33 -10.00
CA ALA A 64 -7.55 1.97 -9.84
C ALA A 64 -6.94 1.00 -10.85
N ALA A 65 -6.77 1.42 -12.11
CA ALA A 65 -6.11 0.61 -13.12
C ALA A 65 -4.62 0.39 -12.83
N ALA A 66 -3.92 1.38 -12.29
CA ALA A 66 -2.53 1.24 -11.89
C ALA A 66 -2.36 0.24 -10.74
N VAL A 67 -3.21 0.32 -9.71
CA VAL A 67 -3.27 -0.67 -8.62
C VAL A 67 -3.55 -2.06 -9.16
N ALA A 68 -4.56 -2.21 -10.04
CA ALA A 68 -4.88 -3.48 -10.66
C ALA A 68 -3.72 -4.04 -11.49
N ALA A 69 -3.03 -3.20 -12.27
CA ALA A 69 -1.85 -3.59 -13.04
C ALA A 69 -0.72 -4.10 -12.13
N LYS A 70 -0.46 -3.39 -11.01
CA LYS A 70 0.52 -3.79 -9.99
C LYS A 70 0.18 -5.18 -9.42
N HIS A 71 -1.06 -5.41 -9.00
CA HIS A 71 -1.50 -6.72 -8.48
C HIS A 71 -1.42 -7.86 -9.51
N ARG A 72 -1.42 -7.53 -10.80
CA ARG A 72 -1.22 -8.50 -11.90
C ARG A 72 0.24 -8.58 -12.36
N LEU A 73 1.19 -7.95 -11.65
CA LEU A 73 2.61 -7.83 -12.01
C LEU A 73 2.85 -7.23 -13.40
N ARG A 74 1.91 -6.41 -13.88
CA ARG A 74 2.08 -5.59 -15.10
C ARG A 74 2.72 -4.26 -14.72
N LEU A 75 3.93 -4.32 -14.17
CA LEU A 75 4.58 -3.20 -13.50
C LEU A 75 4.85 -2.01 -14.43
N ASP A 76 5.22 -2.28 -15.69
CA ASP A 76 5.40 -1.22 -16.69
C ASP A 76 4.08 -0.51 -17.03
N GLU A 77 2.96 -1.24 -17.06
CA GLU A 77 1.63 -0.65 -17.28
C GLU A 77 1.22 0.20 -16.08
N ALA A 78 1.44 -0.29 -14.85
CA ALA A 78 1.20 0.47 -13.63
C ALA A 78 2.00 1.78 -13.61
N ARG A 79 3.30 1.72 -13.88
CA ARG A 79 4.19 2.90 -13.93
C ARG A 79 3.74 3.92 -14.98
N LYS A 80 3.31 3.49 -16.17
CA LYS A 80 2.78 4.39 -17.22
C LYS A 80 1.49 5.09 -16.79
N LEU A 81 0.58 4.38 -16.11
CA LEU A 81 -0.66 4.97 -15.62
C LEU A 81 -0.40 5.99 -14.51
N LEU A 82 0.48 5.66 -13.55
CA LEU A 82 0.89 6.56 -12.48
C LEU A 82 1.63 7.79 -13.00
N ALA A 83 2.51 7.63 -13.99
CA ALA A 83 3.19 8.74 -14.63
C ALA A 83 2.21 9.73 -15.29
N ARG A 84 1.09 9.25 -15.84
CA ARG A 84 0.04 10.13 -16.38
C ARG A 84 -0.66 10.93 -15.29
N ILE A 85 -0.92 10.32 -14.12
CA ILE A 85 -1.49 11.02 -12.96
C ILE A 85 -0.52 12.11 -12.50
N LEU A 86 0.76 11.75 -12.29
CA LEU A 86 1.79 12.66 -11.80
C LEU A 86 2.15 13.77 -12.80
N ALA A 87 1.96 13.53 -14.10
CA ALA A 87 2.11 14.59 -15.12
C ALA A 87 0.97 15.61 -15.05
N ALA A 88 -0.24 15.20 -14.65
CA ALA A 88 -1.37 16.09 -14.46
C ALA A 88 -1.35 16.77 -13.08
N ASP A 89 -0.94 16.06 -12.04
CA ASP A 89 -0.80 16.56 -10.68
C ASP A 89 0.47 16.01 -10.01
N PRO A 90 1.60 16.72 -10.06
CA PRO A 90 2.83 16.33 -9.38
C PRO A 90 2.74 16.31 -7.85
N SER A 91 1.68 16.87 -7.27
CA SER A 91 1.46 16.87 -5.83
C SER A 91 0.69 15.65 -5.31
N ASP A 92 0.23 14.74 -6.19
CA ASP A 92 -0.49 13.53 -5.81
C ASP A 92 0.42 12.53 -5.07
N GLY A 93 0.43 12.62 -3.74
CA GLY A 93 1.26 11.77 -2.90
C GLY A 93 0.85 10.30 -2.88
N GLU A 94 -0.41 9.97 -3.20
CA GLU A 94 -0.85 8.57 -3.37
C GLU A 94 -0.27 7.97 -4.65
N ALA A 95 -0.26 8.73 -5.73
CA ALA A 95 0.35 8.29 -6.98
C ALA A 95 1.88 8.13 -6.84
N TRP A 96 2.54 8.97 -6.03
CA TRP A 96 3.94 8.79 -5.67
C TRP A 96 4.18 7.52 -4.87
N LEU A 97 3.33 7.23 -3.86
CA LEU A 97 3.41 6.01 -3.07
C LEU A 97 3.31 4.76 -3.95
N GLU A 98 2.27 4.68 -4.76
CA GLU A 98 2.05 3.56 -5.68
C GLU A 98 3.15 3.43 -6.73
N SER A 99 3.71 4.56 -7.21
CA SER A 99 4.86 4.56 -8.12
C SER A 99 6.10 3.95 -7.47
N GLY A 100 6.36 4.28 -6.19
CA GLY A 100 7.43 3.69 -5.42
C GLY A 100 7.27 2.18 -5.24
N LEU A 101 6.06 1.71 -4.93
CA LEU A 101 5.77 0.28 -4.80
C LEU A 101 5.92 -0.46 -6.14
N ALA A 102 5.39 0.09 -7.23
CA ALA A 102 5.54 -0.52 -8.56
C ALA A 102 7.02 -0.59 -8.99
N ALA A 103 7.82 0.42 -8.66
CA ALA A 103 9.26 0.42 -8.91
C ALA A 103 9.98 -0.64 -8.06
N ALA A 104 9.65 -0.75 -6.76
CA ALA A 104 10.24 -1.73 -5.86
C ALA A 104 9.97 -3.17 -6.32
N TYR A 105 8.73 -3.47 -6.72
CA TYR A 105 8.40 -4.79 -7.27
C TYR A 105 9.07 -5.08 -8.61
N ALA A 106 9.37 -4.05 -9.39
CA ALA A 106 10.16 -4.18 -10.63
C ALA A 106 11.67 -4.32 -10.36
N GLY A 107 12.13 -4.19 -9.11
CA GLY A 107 13.55 -4.23 -8.76
C GLY A 107 14.29 -2.89 -8.97
N ASP A 108 13.59 -1.82 -9.31
CA ASP A 108 14.15 -0.48 -9.47
C ASP A 108 14.18 0.23 -8.10
N LEU A 109 15.10 -0.23 -7.23
CA LEU A 109 15.15 0.19 -5.83
C LEU A 109 15.49 1.69 -5.66
N ALA A 110 16.26 2.27 -6.60
CA ALA A 110 16.60 3.69 -6.57
C ALA A 110 15.38 4.56 -6.87
N GLU A 111 14.60 4.22 -7.88
CA GLU A 111 13.35 4.92 -8.20
C GLU A 111 12.31 4.71 -7.09
N ALA A 112 12.24 3.51 -6.50
CA ALA A 112 11.36 3.23 -5.37
C ALA A 112 11.66 4.16 -4.19
N GLU A 113 12.93 4.31 -3.80
CA GLU A 113 13.35 5.19 -2.72
C GLU A 113 12.98 6.65 -2.99
N ARG A 114 13.26 7.12 -4.21
CA ARG A 114 12.92 8.48 -4.64
C ARG A 114 11.42 8.73 -4.53
N ALA A 115 10.60 7.83 -5.08
CA ALA A 115 9.15 7.98 -5.12
C ALA A 115 8.52 7.89 -3.71
N LEU A 116 9.00 6.99 -2.84
CA LEU A 116 8.57 6.93 -1.44
C LEU A 116 8.97 8.19 -0.66
N GLY A 117 10.11 8.82 -0.99
CA GLY A 117 10.50 10.11 -0.46
C GLY A 117 9.54 11.24 -0.85
N GLU A 118 9.13 11.28 -2.13
CA GLU A 118 8.15 12.23 -2.64
C GLU A 118 6.76 12.03 -1.99
N ALA A 119 6.34 10.77 -1.78
CA ALA A 119 5.11 10.44 -1.07
C ALA A 119 5.16 10.94 0.38
N ALA A 120 6.24 10.68 1.11
CA ALA A 120 6.42 11.10 2.49
C ALA A 120 6.36 12.64 2.65
N ALA A 121 6.92 13.38 1.71
CA ALA A 121 6.90 14.83 1.73
C ALA A 121 5.49 15.44 1.54
N ARG A 122 4.55 14.67 0.94
CA ARG A 122 3.20 15.14 0.58
C ARG A 122 2.09 14.55 1.45
N ARG A 123 2.32 13.40 2.07
CA ARG A 123 1.30 12.62 2.78
C ARG A 123 1.81 12.19 4.15
N SER A 124 1.86 13.17 5.08
CA SER A 124 2.20 12.88 6.49
C SER A 124 1.19 11.96 7.18
N ASP A 125 -0.04 11.91 6.70
CA ASP A 125 -1.09 11.01 7.16
C ASP A 125 -0.84 9.54 6.77
N LEU A 126 0.06 9.28 5.82
CA LEU A 126 0.50 7.94 5.41
C LEU A 126 1.89 7.57 5.98
N ALA A 127 2.41 8.32 6.95
CA ALA A 127 3.77 8.16 7.46
C ALA A 127 4.08 6.72 7.89
N GLU A 128 3.15 6.07 8.60
CA GLU A 128 3.32 4.69 9.07
C GLU A 128 3.39 3.68 7.91
N SER A 129 2.47 3.79 6.95
CA SER A 129 2.48 2.97 5.73
C SER A 129 3.78 3.16 4.94
N ILE A 130 4.21 4.40 4.76
CA ILE A 130 5.45 4.71 4.04
C ILE A 130 6.66 4.15 4.80
N THR A 131 6.66 4.20 6.14
CA THR A 131 7.73 3.62 6.96
C THR A 131 7.81 2.11 6.80
N LEU A 132 6.68 1.39 6.77
CA LEU A 132 6.64 -0.03 6.46
C LEU A 132 7.24 -0.33 5.08
N HIS A 133 6.81 0.41 4.06
CA HIS A 133 7.31 0.21 2.70
C HIS A 133 8.82 0.50 2.59
N ARG A 134 9.32 1.51 3.33
CA ARG A 134 10.75 1.79 3.41
C ARG A 134 11.51 0.71 4.14
N ALA A 135 11.00 0.18 5.25
CA ALA A 135 11.60 -0.96 5.96
C ALA A 135 11.73 -2.17 5.02
N TRP A 136 10.66 -2.48 4.29
CA TRP A 136 10.69 -3.55 3.30
C TRP A 136 11.65 -3.25 2.15
N LEU A 137 11.73 -2.01 1.67
CA LEU A 137 12.70 -1.60 0.63
C LEU A 137 14.16 -1.80 1.10
N GLU A 138 14.48 -1.45 2.35
CA GLU A 138 15.81 -1.69 2.93
C GLU A 138 16.12 -3.19 3.01
N LEU A 139 15.14 -4.02 3.35
CA LEU A 139 15.30 -5.48 3.29
C LEU A 139 15.65 -5.93 1.86
N ARG A 140 14.96 -5.41 0.85
CA ARG A 140 15.24 -5.73 -0.58
C ARG A 140 16.60 -5.25 -1.06
N LYS A 141 17.16 -4.20 -0.45
CA LYS A 141 18.54 -3.75 -0.67
C LYS A 141 19.58 -4.61 0.05
N GLY A 142 19.15 -5.51 0.95
CA GLY A 142 20.01 -6.33 1.81
C GLY A 142 20.47 -5.62 3.08
N ASP A 143 19.97 -4.43 3.39
CA ASP A 143 20.28 -3.72 4.64
C ASP A 143 19.30 -4.12 5.74
N LEU A 144 19.51 -5.32 6.31
CA LEU A 144 18.69 -5.85 7.38
C LEU A 144 18.72 -4.97 8.65
N ARG A 145 19.83 -4.28 8.91
CA ARG A 145 19.95 -3.42 10.08
C ARG A 145 18.99 -2.21 9.99
N ASN A 146 19.01 -1.55 8.85
CA ASN A 146 18.15 -0.38 8.62
C ASN A 146 16.68 -0.81 8.46
N ALA A 147 16.42 -1.94 7.79
CA ALA A 147 15.10 -2.55 7.71
C ALA A 147 14.51 -2.79 9.10
N ARG A 148 15.30 -3.39 10.02
CA ARG A 148 14.92 -3.60 11.41
C ARG A 148 14.57 -2.30 12.12
N HIS A 149 15.44 -1.32 12.05
CA HIS A 149 15.24 -0.03 12.72
C HIS A 149 13.95 0.64 12.29
N LEU A 150 13.68 0.70 10.99
CA LEU A 150 12.44 1.27 10.46
C LEU A 150 11.21 0.44 10.82
N PHE A 151 11.34 -0.88 10.87
CA PHE A 151 10.22 -1.77 11.18
C PHE A 151 9.84 -1.71 12.66
N ASP A 152 10.82 -1.63 13.57
CA ASP A 152 10.58 -1.50 15.02
C ASP A 152 9.71 -0.27 15.34
N ASP A 153 9.80 0.82 14.55
CA ASP A 153 9.01 2.04 14.72
C ASP A 153 7.50 1.83 14.44
N VAL A 154 7.15 0.84 13.61
CA VAL A 154 5.77 0.63 13.15
C VAL A 154 5.21 -0.74 13.52
N GLU A 155 6.02 -1.70 13.93
CA GLU A 155 5.68 -3.10 14.11
C GLU A 155 4.43 -3.31 14.99
N THR A 156 4.41 -2.72 16.18
CA THR A 156 3.31 -2.93 17.14
C THR A 156 1.99 -2.36 16.62
N SER A 157 2.02 -1.17 16.05
CA SER A 157 0.83 -0.53 15.49
C SER A 157 0.33 -1.28 14.26
N LEU A 158 1.26 -1.71 13.39
CA LEU A 158 0.98 -2.52 12.21
C LEU A 158 0.32 -3.84 12.60
N GLU A 159 0.89 -4.61 13.54
CA GLU A 159 0.34 -5.88 13.98
C GLU A 159 -1.08 -5.73 14.52
N ASN A 160 -1.32 -4.70 15.34
CA ASN A 160 -2.66 -4.41 15.85
C ASN A 160 -3.65 -4.11 14.72
N LYS A 161 -3.27 -3.32 13.73
CA LYS A 161 -4.10 -3.02 12.55
C LYS A 161 -4.39 -4.28 11.76
N LEU A 162 -3.36 -5.06 11.42
CA LEU A 162 -3.52 -6.29 10.66
C LEU A 162 -4.46 -7.29 11.37
N ARG A 163 -4.36 -7.42 12.70
CA ARG A 163 -5.25 -8.31 13.47
C ARG A 163 -6.69 -7.80 13.53
N THR A 164 -6.90 -6.49 13.51
CA THR A 164 -8.24 -5.87 13.54
C THR A 164 -8.92 -5.95 12.18
N ASP A 165 -8.15 -5.83 11.09
CA ASP A 165 -8.66 -5.71 9.73
C ASP A 165 -8.73 -7.06 8.98
N ILE A 166 -8.45 -8.17 9.65
CA ILE A 166 -8.65 -9.51 9.09
C ILE A 166 -10.09 -9.62 8.54
N GLY A 167 -10.20 -9.93 7.26
CA GLY A 167 -11.48 -10.09 6.57
C GLY A 167 -12.10 -8.80 6.03
N SER A 168 -11.43 -7.66 6.14
CA SER A 168 -11.88 -6.41 5.50
C SER A 168 -11.92 -6.51 3.96
N GLY A 169 -11.14 -7.41 3.38
CA GLY A 169 -11.05 -7.61 1.93
C GLY A 169 -10.38 -6.43 1.20
N GLU A 170 -9.67 -5.56 1.94
CA GLU A 170 -9.04 -4.38 1.35
C GLU A 170 -7.68 -4.72 0.74
N PRO A 171 -7.47 -4.47 -0.56
CA PRO A 171 -6.22 -4.83 -1.26
C PRO A 171 -4.96 -4.23 -0.65
N LEU A 172 -5.06 -3.04 -0.06
CA LEU A 172 -3.93 -2.35 0.59
C LEU A 172 -3.42 -3.10 1.82
N PHE A 173 -4.31 -3.56 2.68
CA PHE A 173 -3.91 -4.31 3.88
C PHE A 173 -3.25 -5.63 3.53
N ALA A 174 -3.68 -6.26 2.45
CA ALA A 174 -3.08 -7.50 2.01
C ALA A 174 -1.62 -7.33 1.56
N GLU A 175 -1.28 -6.20 0.94
CA GLU A 175 0.10 -5.86 0.60
C GLU A 175 0.95 -5.66 1.87
N TRP A 176 0.38 -5.01 2.89
CA TRP A 176 1.05 -4.86 4.19
C TRP A 176 1.31 -6.22 4.86
N PHE A 177 0.34 -7.14 4.82
CA PHE A 177 0.54 -8.51 5.32
C PHE A 177 1.72 -9.20 4.65
N LEU A 178 1.83 -9.09 3.31
CA LEU A 178 2.90 -9.75 2.57
C LEU A 178 4.28 -9.14 2.87
N GLN A 179 4.38 -7.82 2.96
CA GLN A 179 5.64 -7.13 3.29
C GLN A 179 6.04 -7.37 4.75
N ALA A 180 5.08 -7.34 5.68
CA ALA A 180 5.34 -7.69 7.08
C ALA A 180 5.81 -9.13 7.23
N ALA A 181 5.23 -10.06 6.45
CA ALA A 181 5.66 -11.45 6.45
C ALA A 181 7.14 -11.60 6.06
N GLU A 182 7.60 -10.91 5.00
CA GLU A 182 9.01 -10.93 4.60
C GLU A 182 9.92 -10.31 5.69
N LEU A 183 9.49 -9.20 6.30
CA LEU A 183 10.24 -8.55 7.38
C LEU A 183 10.35 -9.46 8.60
N TRP A 184 9.24 -10.02 9.11
CA TRP A 184 9.26 -10.95 10.24
C TRP A 184 10.10 -12.19 9.95
N ALA A 185 9.99 -12.78 8.75
CA ALA A 185 10.81 -13.91 8.35
C ALA A 185 12.32 -13.58 8.37
N ALA A 186 12.71 -12.45 7.79
CA ALA A 186 14.10 -11.99 7.77
C ALA A 186 14.66 -11.67 9.17
N LEU A 187 13.77 -11.29 10.10
CA LEU A 187 14.09 -11.01 11.49
C LEU A 187 14.03 -12.25 12.41
N GLY A 188 13.66 -13.42 11.86
CA GLY A 188 13.63 -14.70 12.56
C GLY A 188 12.32 -15.02 13.27
N ASP A 189 11.27 -14.20 13.11
CA ASP A 189 9.94 -14.47 13.65
C ASP A 189 9.09 -15.24 12.64
N THR A 190 9.31 -16.54 12.57
CA THR A 190 8.63 -17.42 11.62
C THR A 190 7.14 -17.56 11.89
N GLU A 191 6.71 -17.50 13.14
CA GLU A 191 5.30 -17.65 13.49
C GLU A 191 4.46 -16.48 12.96
N ARG A 192 4.89 -15.25 13.22
CA ARG A 192 4.23 -14.05 12.68
C ARG A 192 4.33 -13.97 11.16
N ALA A 193 5.47 -14.38 10.59
CA ALA A 193 5.66 -14.41 9.14
C ALA A 193 4.67 -15.37 8.45
N GLU A 194 4.53 -16.62 8.94
CA GLU A 194 3.59 -17.58 8.40
C GLU A 194 2.14 -17.14 8.54
N TRP A 195 1.79 -16.57 9.70
CA TRP A 195 0.46 -15.98 9.89
C TRP A 195 0.17 -14.88 8.88
N ALA A 196 1.04 -13.89 8.76
CA ALA A 196 0.83 -12.76 7.85
C ALA A 196 0.81 -13.19 6.37
N LEU A 197 1.66 -14.14 5.98
CA LEU A 197 1.66 -14.66 4.62
C LEU A 197 0.35 -15.37 4.26
N ARG A 198 -0.20 -16.16 5.20
CA ARG A 198 -1.48 -16.84 5.02
C ARG A 198 -2.62 -15.84 4.87
N GLU A 199 -2.71 -14.85 5.77
CA GLU A 199 -3.77 -13.83 5.74
C GLU A 199 -3.65 -12.94 4.49
N GLY A 200 -2.44 -12.51 4.12
CA GLY A 200 -2.19 -11.72 2.93
C GLY A 200 -2.60 -12.43 1.64
N ARG A 201 -2.31 -13.73 1.52
CA ARG A 201 -2.76 -14.55 0.38
C ARG A 201 -4.28 -14.70 0.33
N ALA A 202 -4.93 -14.85 1.49
CA ALA A 202 -6.38 -15.00 1.57
C ALA A 202 -7.13 -13.68 1.27
N SER A 203 -6.53 -12.55 1.60
CA SER A 203 -7.18 -11.23 1.50
C SER A 203 -7.28 -10.70 0.07
N ILE A 204 -6.45 -11.16 -0.88
CA ILE A 204 -6.49 -10.69 -2.27
C ILE A 204 -6.61 -11.85 -3.26
N PRO A 205 -7.79 -12.42 -3.44
CA PRO A 205 -8.00 -13.40 -4.51
C PRO A 205 -7.65 -12.77 -5.87
N GLY A 206 -6.84 -13.47 -6.66
CA GLY A 206 -6.44 -13.00 -7.99
C GLY A 206 -5.23 -12.06 -8.04
N SER A 207 -4.67 -11.64 -6.90
CA SER A 207 -3.38 -10.96 -6.88
C SER A 207 -2.23 -11.93 -7.17
N ARG A 208 -1.25 -11.45 -7.95
CA ARG A 208 0.00 -12.16 -8.19
C ARG A 208 1.16 -11.66 -7.32
N LEU A 209 0.92 -10.64 -6.48
CA LEU A 209 1.94 -10.14 -5.55
C LEU A 209 2.53 -11.23 -4.66
N PRO A 210 1.77 -12.23 -4.17
CA PRO A 210 2.36 -13.34 -3.41
C PRO A 210 3.38 -14.17 -4.17
N GLU A 211 3.48 -14.04 -5.50
CA GLU A 211 4.51 -14.72 -6.31
C GLU A 211 5.90 -14.04 -6.16
N VAL A 212 5.94 -12.76 -5.79
CA VAL A 212 7.15 -11.95 -5.61
C VAL A 212 7.41 -11.54 -4.17
N LEU A 213 6.40 -11.71 -3.30
CA LEU A 213 6.44 -11.47 -1.87
C LEU A 213 6.22 -12.80 -1.14
N GLY A 214 7.09 -13.15 -0.20
CA GLY A 214 6.95 -14.36 0.62
C GLY A 214 7.47 -15.63 -0.07
N GLY A 215 8.50 -15.49 -0.94
CA GLY A 215 9.30 -16.57 -1.51
C GLY A 215 10.54 -16.86 -0.67
#